data_9587b61fb3f43b493cb7bef44865b8da
#
_entry.id   9587b61fb3f43b493cb7bef44865b8da
#
_cell.length_a   1.000
_cell.length_b   1.000
_cell.length_c   1.000
_cell.angle_alpha   90.00
_cell.angle_beta   90.00
_cell.angle_gamma   90.00
#
_symmetry.space_group_name_H-M   'P 1'
#
loop_
_entity.id
_entity.type
_entity.pdbx_description
1 polymer ?
#
loop_
_entity_poly.entity_id
_entity_poly.type
_entity_poly.pdbx_seq_one_letter_code
_entity_poly.pdbx_strand_id
1 'polypeptide(L)'
;MNMRIEPSVLANPDLQFATLSSGISLPYVERGSGAPMVFVHGSLCDYRYWDPQLASLSAHYRCIAPSLSHYWPAVEAGIQDEFSWQNHVDELAEFIDALDLGPVHLVGHSRGGSVAFNVARQHPHLVESLTLADPGGPLQQPGVREAALPATALALRTKAVNLIDQGEVEAGLEMFVDSVSQPGAWKKSTSRFRTMAIDNASTLPKQLRDPLPAYSQHTAGDIACRTLLIDGQRSPKMFRNNVDTLSQWIGNAQRQTVAGASHGMNAASPAVFNRFVHEFVAA
;
A
#
# COMPACT_ATOMS: atom_id res chain seq x y z
N MET A 1 -6.63 21.18 21.36
CA MET A 1 -7.65 21.87 20.52
C MET A 1 -8.44 20.76 19.83
N ASN A 2 -9.64 20.44 20.36
CA ASN A 2 -10.48 19.38 19.79
C ASN A 2 -11.00 19.85 18.42
N MET A 3 -10.37 19.41 17.34
CA MET A 3 -11.02 19.51 16.02
C MET A 3 -12.23 18.57 16.02
N ARG A 4 -13.43 19.16 16.06
CA ARG A 4 -14.65 18.43 15.78
C ARG A 4 -14.61 17.99 14.31
N ILE A 5 -14.74 16.69 14.09
CA ILE A 5 -14.94 16.11 12.77
C ILE A 5 -16.16 16.80 12.15
N GLU A 6 -15.98 17.49 11.02
CA GLU A 6 -17.11 17.96 10.23
C GLU A 6 -17.93 16.74 9.78
N PRO A 7 -19.26 16.73 9.96
CA PRO A 7 -20.11 15.59 9.61
C PRO A 7 -20.01 15.15 8.13
N SER A 8 -19.48 16.01 7.26
CA SER A 8 -19.27 15.71 5.83
C SER A 8 -18.19 14.68 5.55
N VAL A 9 -17.27 14.42 6.49
CA VAL A 9 -16.15 13.47 6.34
C VAL A 9 -16.60 12.02 6.54
N LEU A 10 -17.65 11.80 7.34
CA LEU A 10 -18.26 10.47 7.56
C LEU A 10 -19.35 10.11 6.54
N ALA A 11 -19.63 10.97 5.58
CA ALA A 11 -20.74 10.81 4.63
C ALA A 11 -20.35 10.06 3.34
N ASN A 12 -19.40 9.13 3.38
CA ASN A 12 -19.30 8.14 2.30
C ASN A 12 -20.31 7.02 2.60
N PRO A 13 -21.42 6.91 1.86
CA PRO A 13 -22.46 5.91 2.11
C PRO A 13 -21.95 4.47 1.91
N ASP A 14 -20.81 4.29 1.25
CA ASP A 14 -20.20 2.98 0.97
C ASP A 14 -19.21 2.57 2.07
N LEU A 15 -18.93 3.44 3.07
CA LEU A 15 -17.96 3.14 4.13
C LEU A 15 -18.55 2.16 5.14
N GLN A 16 -17.87 1.06 5.32
CA GLN A 16 -18.18 -0.01 6.25
C GLN A 16 -17.05 -0.20 7.26
N PHE A 17 -17.30 -0.97 8.31
CA PHE A 17 -16.31 -1.26 9.34
C PHE A 17 -16.30 -2.76 9.63
N ALA A 18 -15.13 -3.37 9.61
CA ALA A 18 -14.90 -4.75 10.02
C ALA A 18 -14.28 -4.77 11.41
N THR A 19 -14.92 -5.41 12.37
CA THR A 19 -14.36 -5.62 13.71
C THR A 19 -13.51 -6.87 13.70
N LEU A 20 -12.23 -6.73 13.98
CA LEU A 20 -11.26 -7.80 14.03
C LEU A 20 -11.34 -8.58 15.34
N SER A 21 -10.74 -9.77 15.40
CA SER A 21 -10.66 -10.58 16.63
C SER A 21 -9.88 -9.86 17.75
N SER A 22 -8.92 -9.02 17.40
CA SER A 22 -8.20 -8.11 18.29
C SER A 22 -9.07 -7.00 18.90
N GLY A 23 -10.29 -6.79 18.40
CA GLY A 23 -11.19 -5.70 18.80
C GLY A 23 -10.97 -4.39 18.02
N ILE A 24 -9.97 -4.32 17.14
CA ILE A 24 -9.76 -3.20 16.23
C ILE A 24 -10.88 -3.20 15.18
N SER A 25 -11.31 -2.00 14.79
CA SER A 25 -12.31 -1.83 13.74
C SER A 25 -11.67 -1.13 12.54
N LEU A 26 -11.53 -1.86 11.43
CA LEU A 26 -10.95 -1.31 10.20
C LEU A 26 -12.05 -0.78 9.26
N PRO A 27 -11.96 0.48 8.83
CA PRO A 27 -12.84 1.03 7.82
C PRO A 27 -12.47 0.49 6.44
N TYR A 28 -13.48 0.18 5.62
CA TYR A 28 -13.29 -0.30 4.27
C TYR A 28 -14.44 0.11 3.35
N VAL A 29 -14.20 0.06 2.06
CA VAL A 29 -15.23 0.14 1.02
C VAL A 29 -15.23 -1.12 0.19
N GLU A 30 -16.43 -1.51 -0.28
CA GLU A 30 -16.61 -2.71 -1.08
C GLU A 30 -17.49 -2.41 -2.29
N ARG A 31 -17.14 -2.99 -3.45
CA ARG A 31 -17.92 -2.89 -4.70
C ARG A 31 -17.84 -4.17 -5.50
N GLY A 32 -18.93 -4.52 -6.15
CA GLY A 32 -19.00 -5.68 -7.04
C GLY A 32 -19.31 -6.98 -6.30
N SER A 33 -19.13 -8.10 -6.99
CA SER A 33 -19.40 -9.45 -6.48
C SER A 33 -18.49 -10.47 -7.19
N GLY A 34 -18.45 -11.71 -6.71
CA GLY A 34 -17.60 -12.77 -7.26
C GLY A 34 -16.34 -13.00 -6.42
N ALA A 35 -15.24 -13.42 -7.06
CA ALA A 35 -13.99 -13.70 -6.35
C ALA A 35 -13.46 -12.44 -5.62
N PRO A 36 -13.06 -12.56 -4.35
CA PRO A 36 -12.63 -11.41 -3.56
C PRO A 36 -11.25 -10.90 -4.00
N MET A 37 -11.14 -9.60 -4.17
CA MET A 37 -9.91 -8.87 -4.48
C MET A 37 -9.71 -7.77 -3.45
N VAL A 38 -8.65 -7.89 -2.64
CA VAL A 38 -8.35 -6.96 -1.55
C VAL A 38 -7.19 -6.05 -1.93
N PHE A 39 -7.38 -4.73 -1.75
CA PHE A 39 -6.44 -3.70 -2.16
C PHE A 39 -5.79 -3.02 -0.95
N VAL A 40 -4.47 -3.10 -0.84
CA VAL A 40 -3.69 -2.57 0.28
C VAL A 40 -2.93 -1.32 -0.14
N HIS A 41 -3.29 -0.20 0.46
CA HIS A 41 -2.74 1.12 0.10
C HIS A 41 -1.31 1.35 0.61
N GLY A 42 -0.62 2.31 0.01
CA GLY A 42 0.72 2.74 0.41
C GLY A 42 0.73 3.87 1.45
N SER A 43 1.92 4.43 1.68
CA SER A 43 2.13 5.60 2.53
C SER A 43 1.28 6.79 2.07
N LEU A 44 0.79 7.61 3.00
CA LEU A 44 -0.05 8.79 2.73
C LEU A 44 -1.39 8.50 2.03
N CYS A 45 -1.76 7.22 1.91
CA CYS A 45 -2.98 6.79 1.27
C CYS A 45 -3.89 6.06 2.26
N ASP A 46 -5.14 5.82 1.85
CA ASP A 46 -6.15 5.03 2.52
C ASP A 46 -7.05 4.37 1.46
N TYR A 47 -8.21 3.83 1.83
CA TYR A 47 -9.12 3.17 0.90
C TYR A 47 -9.43 3.99 -0.36
N ARG A 48 -9.47 5.34 -0.28
CA ARG A 48 -9.76 6.27 -1.39
C ARG A 48 -8.76 6.16 -2.54
N TYR A 49 -7.56 5.67 -2.28
CA TYR A 49 -6.52 5.52 -3.30
C TYR A 49 -6.91 4.54 -4.41
N TRP A 50 -7.77 3.59 -4.08
CA TRP A 50 -8.14 2.50 -4.97
C TRP A 50 -9.44 2.74 -5.77
N ASP A 51 -10.05 3.93 -5.67
CA ASP A 51 -11.29 4.22 -6.40
C ASP A 51 -11.26 3.93 -7.90
N PRO A 52 -10.16 4.21 -8.66
CA PRO A 52 -10.11 3.86 -10.08
C PRO A 52 -10.10 2.35 -10.34
N GLN A 53 -9.56 1.57 -9.40
CA GLN A 53 -9.52 0.11 -9.46
C GLN A 53 -10.91 -0.45 -9.11
N LEU A 54 -11.50 -0.01 -8.01
CA LEU A 54 -12.84 -0.41 -7.59
C LEU A 54 -13.88 -0.09 -8.67
N ALA A 55 -13.81 1.09 -9.27
CA ALA A 55 -14.76 1.50 -10.32
C ALA A 55 -14.73 0.59 -11.57
N SER A 56 -13.59 -0.01 -11.89
CA SER A 56 -13.42 -0.82 -13.10
C SER A 56 -13.50 -2.32 -12.80
N LEU A 57 -12.75 -2.79 -11.80
CA LEU A 57 -12.60 -4.22 -11.52
C LEU A 57 -13.81 -4.82 -10.81
N SER A 58 -14.66 -4.00 -10.19
CA SER A 58 -15.91 -4.46 -9.58
C SER A 58 -16.94 -5.02 -10.57
N ALA A 59 -16.73 -4.84 -11.87
CA ALA A 59 -17.52 -5.54 -12.90
C ALA A 59 -17.22 -7.05 -12.94
N HIS A 60 -16.10 -7.49 -12.37
CA HIS A 60 -15.62 -8.88 -12.44
C HIS A 60 -15.33 -9.51 -11.08
N TYR A 61 -15.06 -8.70 -10.05
CA TYR A 61 -14.60 -9.14 -8.74
C TYR A 61 -15.37 -8.45 -7.61
N ARG A 62 -15.40 -9.09 -6.45
CA ARG A 62 -15.74 -8.44 -5.19
C ARG A 62 -14.52 -7.65 -4.73
N CYS A 63 -14.46 -6.37 -5.07
CA CYS A 63 -13.34 -5.46 -4.80
C CYS A 63 -13.49 -4.82 -3.43
N ILE A 64 -12.49 -4.98 -2.56
CA ILE A 64 -12.51 -4.54 -1.16
C ILE A 64 -11.24 -3.73 -0.90
N ALA A 65 -11.37 -2.53 -0.37
CA ALA A 65 -10.24 -1.67 -0.02
C ALA A 65 -10.36 -1.20 1.43
N PRO A 66 -9.62 -1.80 2.37
CA PRO A 66 -9.52 -1.30 3.73
C PRO A 66 -8.57 -0.10 3.83
N SER A 67 -8.76 0.74 4.85
CA SER A 67 -7.70 1.56 5.41
C SER A 67 -7.04 0.77 6.54
N LEU A 68 -5.71 0.67 6.50
CA LEU A 68 -4.94 0.08 7.59
C LEU A 68 -5.09 0.92 8.87
N SER A 69 -4.88 0.34 10.04
CA SER A 69 -4.92 1.06 11.29
C SER A 69 -3.99 2.28 11.30
N HIS A 70 -4.33 3.31 12.06
CA HIS A 70 -3.64 4.61 12.07
C HIS A 70 -3.72 5.45 10.78
N TYR A 71 -4.35 4.97 9.72
CA TYR A 71 -4.66 5.76 8.54
C TYR A 71 -6.10 6.28 8.59
N TRP A 72 -6.37 7.37 7.86
CA TRP A 72 -7.71 7.94 7.80
C TRP A 72 -8.75 6.92 7.29
N PRO A 73 -9.97 6.86 7.85
CA PRO A 73 -10.50 7.66 8.97
C PRO A 73 -10.20 7.04 10.35
N ALA A 74 -9.53 5.90 10.44
CA ALA A 74 -9.24 5.21 11.69
C ALA A 74 -8.27 5.99 12.61
N VAL A 75 -7.45 6.90 12.05
CA VAL A 75 -6.55 7.76 12.83
C VAL A 75 -7.28 8.61 13.87
N GLU A 76 -8.55 8.93 13.60
CA GLU A 76 -9.40 9.74 14.48
C GLU A 76 -10.05 8.92 15.59
N ALA A 77 -10.11 7.60 15.46
CA ALA A 77 -10.71 6.70 16.43
C ALA A 77 -9.86 6.46 17.70
N GLY A 78 -8.66 7.07 17.76
CA GLY A 78 -7.79 6.97 18.93
C GLY A 78 -7.28 5.54 19.18
N ILE A 79 -6.92 4.81 18.12
CA ILE A 79 -6.33 3.48 18.20
C ILE A 79 -5.11 3.55 19.12
N GLN A 80 -5.12 2.76 20.19
CA GLN A 80 -4.09 2.76 21.24
C GLN A 80 -2.90 1.84 20.90
N ASP A 81 -3.05 0.98 19.88
CA ASP A 81 -2.02 0.03 19.49
C ASP A 81 -0.85 0.73 18.81
N GLU A 82 0.31 0.10 18.90
CA GLU A 82 1.53 0.62 18.32
C GLU A 82 1.47 0.55 16.78
N PHE A 83 1.83 1.63 16.11
CA PHE A 83 1.99 1.64 14.65
C PHE A 83 3.15 0.73 14.26
N SER A 84 2.85 -0.38 13.61
CA SER A 84 3.85 -1.36 13.18
C SER A 84 3.47 -1.98 11.84
N TRP A 85 4.48 -2.27 11.00
CA TRP A 85 4.24 -3.02 9.77
C TRP A 85 3.75 -4.44 10.06
N GLN A 86 4.20 -5.05 11.16
CA GLN A 86 3.76 -6.39 11.55
C GLN A 86 2.30 -6.36 12.00
N ASN A 87 1.90 -5.38 12.81
CA ASN A 87 0.50 -5.22 13.19
C ASN A 87 -0.40 -5.06 11.95
N HIS A 88 0.03 -4.28 10.95
CA HIS A 88 -0.73 -4.17 9.69
C HIS A 88 -0.84 -5.50 8.93
N VAL A 89 0.15 -6.39 9.02
CA VAL A 89 0.09 -7.74 8.44
C VAL A 89 -0.93 -8.59 9.18
N ASP A 90 -0.88 -8.60 10.51
CA ASP A 90 -1.75 -9.38 11.37
C ASP A 90 -3.21 -8.90 11.24
N GLU A 91 -3.43 -7.57 11.31
CA GLU A 91 -4.73 -6.94 11.09
C GLU A 91 -5.34 -7.23 9.72
N LEU A 92 -4.52 -7.25 8.66
CA LEU A 92 -5.01 -7.57 7.32
C LEU A 92 -5.40 -9.04 7.19
N ALA A 93 -4.66 -9.95 7.83
CA ALA A 93 -5.06 -11.36 7.91
C ALA A 93 -6.37 -11.54 8.68
N GLU A 94 -6.49 -10.93 9.87
CA GLU A 94 -7.74 -10.91 10.65
C GLU A 94 -8.90 -10.27 9.88
N PHE A 95 -8.64 -9.24 9.06
CA PHE A 95 -9.66 -8.58 8.24
C PHE A 95 -10.22 -9.54 7.17
N ILE A 96 -9.36 -10.31 6.51
CA ILE A 96 -9.76 -11.31 5.51
C ILE A 96 -10.65 -12.37 6.18
N ASP A 97 -10.25 -12.85 7.36
CA ASP A 97 -11.01 -13.83 8.15
C ASP A 97 -12.34 -13.25 8.66
N ALA A 98 -12.35 -12.03 9.21
CA ALA A 98 -13.54 -11.40 9.77
C ALA A 98 -14.66 -11.16 8.73
N LEU A 99 -14.29 -11.01 7.45
CA LEU A 99 -15.24 -10.87 6.36
C LEU A 99 -15.56 -12.20 5.65
N ASP A 100 -15.03 -13.32 6.15
CA ASP A 100 -15.20 -14.68 5.59
C ASP A 100 -14.93 -14.70 4.06
N LEU A 101 -13.80 -14.08 3.66
CA LEU A 101 -13.50 -13.93 2.24
C LEU A 101 -12.91 -15.21 1.63
N GLY A 102 -12.33 -16.10 2.44
CA GLY A 102 -11.51 -17.21 1.97
C GLY A 102 -10.22 -16.71 1.29
N PRO A 103 -9.55 -17.50 0.47
CA PRO A 103 -8.37 -17.03 -0.26
C PRO A 103 -8.71 -15.87 -1.19
N VAL A 104 -7.94 -14.77 -1.11
CA VAL A 104 -8.18 -13.54 -1.86
C VAL A 104 -7.13 -13.29 -2.93
N HIS A 105 -7.50 -12.55 -3.98
CA HIS A 105 -6.54 -11.89 -4.85
C HIS A 105 -6.04 -10.63 -4.14
N LEU A 106 -4.80 -10.63 -3.65
CA LEU A 106 -4.25 -9.55 -2.84
C LEU A 106 -3.42 -8.59 -3.69
N VAL A 107 -3.77 -7.31 -3.70
CA VAL A 107 -3.12 -6.26 -4.49
C VAL A 107 -2.54 -5.20 -3.56
N GLY A 108 -1.21 -5.08 -3.49
CA GLY A 108 -0.54 -4.10 -2.62
C GLY A 108 0.31 -3.09 -3.39
N HIS A 109 0.25 -1.82 -2.97
CA HIS A 109 1.07 -0.75 -3.55
C HIS A 109 2.05 -0.19 -2.51
N SER A 110 3.30 0.03 -2.90
CA SER A 110 4.31 0.70 -2.08
C SER A 110 4.47 0.04 -0.69
N ARG A 111 4.24 0.76 0.44
CA ARG A 111 4.20 0.18 1.79
C ARG A 111 3.18 -0.96 1.88
N GLY A 112 2.00 -0.78 1.31
CA GLY A 112 0.98 -1.84 1.24
C GLY A 112 1.43 -3.06 0.44
N GLY A 113 2.34 -2.88 -0.51
CA GLY A 113 3.00 -4.00 -1.21
C GLY A 113 3.87 -4.84 -0.27
N SER A 114 4.60 -4.20 0.67
CA SER A 114 5.36 -4.93 1.70
C SER A 114 4.44 -5.65 2.68
N VAL A 115 3.34 -5.01 3.10
CA VAL A 115 2.32 -5.66 3.96
C VAL A 115 1.72 -6.86 3.24
N ALA A 116 1.25 -6.71 2.00
CA ALA A 116 0.66 -7.79 1.21
C ALA A 116 1.64 -8.95 0.98
N PHE A 117 2.92 -8.66 0.71
CA PHE A 117 3.97 -9.68 0.61
C PHE A 117 4.10 -10.49 1.89
N ASN A 118 4.10 -9.83 3.05
CA ASN A 118 4.23 -10.52 4.32
C ASN A 118 2.97 -11.28 4.73
N VAL A 119 1.76 -10.82 4.36
CA VAL A 119 0.54 -11.63 4.50
C VAL A 119 0.64 -12.90 3.65
N ALA A 120 1.03 -12.79 2.38
CA ALA A 120 1.17 -13.96 1.51
C ALA A 120 2.21 -14.96 2.03
N ARG A 121 3.27 -14.47 2.68
CA ARG A 121 4.33 -15.31 3.27
C ARG A 121 3.90 -15.95 4.59
N GLN A 122 3.26 -15.19 5.50
CA GLN A 122 2.92 -15.65 6.86
C GLN A 122 1.59 -16.40 6.90
N HIS A 123 0.66 -16.05 6.02
CA HIS A 123 -0.69 -16.60 5.92
C HIS A 123 -1.01 -17.09 4.49
N PRO A 124 -0.22 -18.04 3.94
CA PRO A 124 -0.35 -18.45 2.52
C PRO A 124 -1.72 -19.02 2.18
N HIS A 125 -2.47 -19.53 3.16
CA HIS A 125 -3.83 -20.04 2.99
C HIS A 125 -4.87 -18.96 2.72
N LEU A 126 -4.56 -17.68 3.00
CA LEU A 126 -5.44 -16.53 2.76
C LEU A 126 -5.23 -15.89 1.37
N VAL A 127 -4.21 -16.30 0.61
CA VAL A 127 -3.84 -15.59 -0.62
C VAL A 127 -3.85 -16.53 -1.82
N GLU A 128 -4.82 -16.34 -2.71
CA GLU A 128 -4.94 -17.06 -3.99
C GLU A 128 -3.91 -16.54 -5.00
N SER A 129 -3.75 -15.24 -5.11
CA SER A 129 -2.73 -14.60 -5.93
C SER A 129 -2.28 -13.26 -5.34
N LEU A 130 -1.04 -12.88 -5.63
CA LEU A 130 -0.42 -11.67 -5.12
C LEU A 130 -0.05 -10.72 -6.26
N THR A 131 -0.47 -9.45 -6.18
CA THR A 131 0.00 -8.37 -7.07
C THR A 131 0.73 -7.31 -6.26
N LEU A 132 1.98 -7.04 -6.62
CA LEU A 132 2.83 -6.05 -5.97
C LEU A 132 3.16 -4.91 -6.93
N ALA A 133 2.61 -3.73 -6.68
CA ALA A 133 2.87 -2.52 -7.45
C ALA A 133 3.93 -1.66 -6.75
N ASP A 134 5.11 -1.51 -7.36
CA ASP A 134 6.26 -0.79 -6.79
C ASP A 134 6.45 -1.08 -5.29
N PRO A 135 6.61 -2.34 -4.86
CA PRO A 135 6.66 -2.68 -3.44
C PRO A 135 7.78 -1.94 -2.72
N GLY A 136 7.43 -1.30 -1.60
CA GLY A 136 8.35 -0.56 -0.73
C GLY A 136 9.16 -1.47 0.17
N GLY A 137 10.25 -0.97 0.70
CA GLY A 137 11.16 -1.70 1.59
C GLY A 137 12.54 -1.91 0.98
N PRO A 138 13.55 -2.23 1.79
CA PRO A 138 14.91 -2.50 1.32
C PRO A 138 15.05 -3.93 0.79
N LEU A 139 16.07 -4.15 -0.05
CA LEU A 139 16.52 -5.48 -0.45
C LEU A 139 17.71 -5.92 0.41
N GLN A 140 17.68 -7.14 0.90
CA GLN A 140 18.83 -7.75 1.57
C GLN A 140 19.88 -8.15 0.53
N GLN A 141 20.96 -7.39 0.47
CA GLN A 141 22.07 -7.68 -0.43
C GLN A 141 22.94 -8.83 0.12
N PRO A 142 23.48 -9.71 -0.72
CA PRO A 142 24.43 -10.72 -0.31
C PRO A 142 25.65 -10.09 0.39
N GLY A 143 26.01 -10.61 1.56
CA GLY A 143 27.16 -10.12 2.33
C GLY A 143 26.94 -8.82 3.11
N VAL A 144 25.76 -8.19 3.02
CA VAL A 144 25.38 -7.04 3.83
C VAL A 144 24.61 -7.52 5.07
N ARG A 145 25.11 -7.17 6.26
CA ARG A 145 24.54 -7.64 7.53
C ARG A 145 23.14 -7.10 7.79
N GLU A 146 22.91 -5.83 7.48
CA GLU A 146 21.63 -5.17 7.68
C GLU A 146 21.20 -4.45 6.40
N ALA A 147 20.03 -4.81 5.91
CA ALA A 147 19.45 -4.13 4.76
C ALA A 147 18.85 -2.79 5.20
N ALA A 148 19.17 -1.75 4.45
CA ALA A 148 18.66 -0.41 4.70
C ALA A 148 18.24 0.26 3.39
N LEU A 149 17.40 1.27 3.50
CA LEU A 149 17.12 2.16 2.38
C LEU A 149 18.41 2.88 1.95
N PRO A 150 18.55 3.26 0.67
CA PRO A 150 19.64 4.12 0.25
C PRO A 150 19.73 5.37 1.14
N ALA A 151 20.95 5.74 1.56
CA ALA A 151 21.18 6.84 2.50
C ALA A 151 20.51 8.16 2.06
N THR A 152 20.49 8.43 0.74
CA THR A 152 19.81 9.59 0.17
C THR A 152 18.29 9.53 0.37
N ALA A 153 17.67 8.36 0.21
CA ALA A 153 16.23 8.18 0.42
C ALA A 153 15.89 8.33 1.91
N LEU A 154 16.71 7.77 2.80
CA LEU A 154 16.52 7.90 4.24
C LEU A 154 16.65 9.36 4.69
N ALA A 155 17.68 10.09 4.21
CA ALA A 155 17.87 11.50 4.53
C ALA A 155 16.69 12.37 4.07
N LEU A 156 16.16 12.13 2.86
CA LEU A 156 14.98 12.85 2.37
C LEU A 156 13.74 12.55 3.21
N ARG A 157 13.52 11.30 3.60
CA ARG A 157 12.39 10.91 4.47
C ARG A 157 12.50 11.55 5.85
N THR A 158 13.70 11.53 6.45
CA THR A 158 13.96 12.20 7.74
C THR A 158 13.67 13.68 7.65
N LYS A 159 14.12 14.35 6.59
CA LYS A 159 13.85 15.78 6.39
C LYS A 159 12.35 16.05 6.20
N ALA A 160 11.64 15.24 5.44
CA ALA A 160 10.19 15.36 5.26
C ALA A 160 9.45 15.21 6.58
N VAL A 161 9.83 14.23 7.40
CA VAL A 161 9.27 14.04 8.76
C VAL A 161 9.53 15.23 9.66
N ASN A 162 10.76 15.75 9.68
CA ASN A 162 11.09 16.93 10.48
C ASN A 162 10.24 18.16 10.10
N LEU A 163 9.94 18.35 8.81
CA LEU A 163 9.04 19.44 8.37
C LEU A 163 7.62 19.22 8.89
N ILE A 164 7.11 18.00 8.83
CA ILE A 164 5.77 17.66 9.35
C ILE A 164 5.69 17.89 10.86
N ASP A 165 6.70 17.45 11.62
CA ASP A 165 6.76 17.63 13.08
C ASP A 165 6.87 19.12 13.49
N GLN A 166 7.41 19.98 12.61
CA GLN A 166 7.47 21.44 12.79
C GLN A 166 6.17 22.14 12.36
N GLY A 167 5.17 21.41 11.87
CA GLY A 167 3.90 21.96 11.39
C GLY A 167 3.92 22.39 9.92
N GLU A 168 5.05 22.25 9.23
CA GLU A 168 5.20 22.52 7.79
C GLU A 168 4.74 21.31 6.96
N VAL A 169 3.48 20.89 7.16
CA VAL A 169 2.94 19.64 6.65
C VAL A 169 3.05 19.55 5.13
N GLU A 170 2.60 20.58 4.38
CA GLU A 170 2.62 20.54 2.92
C GLU A 170 4.05 20.47 2.35
N ALA A 171 5.00 21.19 2.96
CA ALA A 171 6.40 21.13 2.54
C ALA A 171 7.01 19.72 2.76
N GLY A 172 6.68 19.09 3.88
CA GLY A 172 7.09 17.71 4.17
C GLY A 172 6.47 16.71 3.20
N LEU A 173 5.18 16.86 2.88
CA LEU A 173 4.48 16.03 1.91
C LEU A 173 5.02 16.21 0.49
N GLU A 174 5.26 17.44 0.04
CA GLU A 174 5.91 17.71 -1.26
C GLU A 174 7.25 16.98 -1.35
N MET A 175 8.09 17.13 -0.33
CA MET A 175 9.40 16.48 -0.30
C MET A 175 9.29 14.95 -0.35
N PHE A 176 8.38 14.35 0.41
CA PHE A 176 8.19 12.91 0.41
C PHE A 176 7.65 12.41 -0.92
N VAL A 177 6.57 12.99 -1.44
CA VAL A 177 5.90 12.55 -2.69
C VAL A 177 6.84 12.70 -3.89
N ASP A 178 7.57 13.79 -3.97
CA ASP A 178 8.57 14.00 -5.02
C ASP A 178 9.71 12.97 -4.94
N SER A 179 10.13 12.58 -3.73
CA SER A 179 11.20 11.59 -3.52
C SER A 179 10.80 10.16 -3.93
N VAL A 180 9.53 9.80 -3.80
CA VAL A 180 9.03 8.46 -4.16
C VAL A 180 8.44 8.40 -5.58
N SER A 181 8.34 9.54 -6.27
CA SER A 181 7.81 9.62 -7.63
C SER A 181 8.77 10.34 -8.57
N GLN A 182 8.54 11.63 -8.81
CA GLN A 182 9.37 12.49 -9.64
C GLN A 182 9.36 13.92 -9.08
N PRO A 183 10.40 14.72 -9.31
CA PRO A 183 10.37 16.13 -8.93
C PRO A 183 9.14 16.85 -9.50
N GLY A 184 8.43 17.58 -8.64
CA GLY A 184 7.19 18.28 -8.96
C GLY A 184 5.94 17.39 -9.05
N ALA A 185 6.01 16.13 -8.61
CA ALA A 185 4.85 15.22 -8.56
C ALA A 185 3.77 15.76 -7.61
N TRP A 186 4.14 16.29 -6.46
CA TRP A 186 3.20 16.91 -5.52
C TRP A 186 2.38 18.04 -6.17
N LYS A 187 3.04 18.96 -6.85
CA LYS A 187 2.38 20.10 -7.51
C LYS A 187 1.45 19.68 -8.63
N LYS A 188 1.74 18.57 -9.30
CA LYS A 188 0.92 17.98 -10.37
C LYS A 188 -0.19 17.06 -9.85
N SER A 189 -0.17 16.72 -8.58
CA SER A 189 -1.17 15.85 -7.98
C SER A 189 -2.54 16.52 -7.93
N THR A 190 -3.59 15.71 -8.02
CA THR A 190 -4.98 16.18 -7.90
C THR A 190 -5.23 16.70 -6.48
N SER A 191 -6.21 17.61 -6.33
CA SER A 191 -6.65 18.07 -5.00
C SER A 191 -7.07 16.89 -4.12
N ARG A 192 -7.77 15.91 -4.69
CA ARG A 192 -8.20 14.70 -4.00
C ARG A 192 -7.02 13.92 -3.39
N PHE A 193 -5.95 13.70 -4.16
CA PHE A 193 -4.75 13.04 -3.63
C PHE A 193 -4.08 13.87 -2.53
N ARG A 194 -3.97 15.20 -2.73
CA ARG A 194 -3.38 16.07 -1.70
C ARG A 194 -4.17 16.07 -0.39
N THR A 195 -5.51 16.15 -0.46
CA THR A 195 -6.35 16.01 0.74
C THR A 195 -6.11 14.67 1.43
N MET A 196 -6.14 13.56 0.69
CA MET A 196 -5.86 12.23 1.26
C MET A 196 -4.46 12.16 1.91
N ALA A 197 -3.44 12.73 1.27
CA ALA A 197 -2.09 12.75 1.82
C ALA A 197 -1.97 13.60 3.10
N ILE A 198 -2.69 14.73 3.17
CA ILE A 198 -2.76 15.59 4.36
C ILE A 198 -3.45 14.84 5.52
N ASP A 199 -4.58 14.18 5.27
CA ASP A 199 -5.31 13.39 6.26
C ASP A 199 -4.43 12.28 6.88
N ASN A 200 -3.46 11.77 6.12
CA ASN A 200 -2.56 10.68 6.52
C ASN A 200 -1.13 11.15 6.86
N ALA A 201 -0.85 12.45 6.89
CA ALA A 201 0.50 13.00 7.10
C ALA A 201 1.14 12.54 8.41
N SER A 202 0.35 12.40 9.49
CA SER A 202 0.79 11.95 10.81
C SER A 202 1.34 10.52 10.84
N THR A 203 1.14 9.74 9.77
CA THR A 203 1.69 8.38 9.66
C THR A 203 3.16 8.37 9.26
N LEU A 204 3.68 9.39 8.56
CA LEU A 204 5.09 9.41 8.10
C LEU A 204 6.11 9.38 9.26
N PRO A 205 5.97 10.18 10.35
CA PRO A 205 6.83 10.05 11.52
C PRO A 205 6.81 8.66 12.14
N LYS A 206 5.64 8.01 12.17
CA LYS A 206 5.49 6.63 12.67
C LYS A 206 6.22 5.64 11.77
N GLN A 207 6.08 5.75 10.45
CA GLN A 207 6.75 4.90 9.47
C GLN A 207 8.29 5.02 9.51
N LEU A 208 8.83 6.17 9.86
CA LEU A 208 10.27 6.36 10.01
C LEU A 208 10.81 5.60 11.22
N ARG A 209 10.03 5.51 12.31
CA ARG A 209 10.36 4.75 13.53
C ARG A 209 10.16 3.24 13.38
N ASP A 210 9.28 2.84 12.45
CA ASP A 210 8.98 1.45 12.11
C ASP A 210 9.33 1.17 10.64
N PRO A 211 10.62 0.95 10.31
CA PRO A 211 11.05 0.68 8.96
C PRO A 211 10.53 -0.67 8.46
N LEU A 212 10.15 -0.73 7.18
CA LEU A 212 9.72 -1.96 6.54
C LEU A 212 10.81 -3.02 6.58
N PRO A 213 10.45 -4.30 6.74
CA PRO A 213 11.40 -5.41 6.69
C PRO A 213 12.01 -5.53 5.29
N ALA A 214 13.19 -6.11 5.24
CA ALA A 214 13.87 -6.35 3.98
C ALA A 214 13.29 -7.56 3.24
N TYR A 215 13.21 -7.44 1.94
CA TYR A 215 13.06 -8.61 1.08
C TYR A 215 14.39 -9.34 0.97
N SER A 216 14.38 -10.65 1.15
CA SER A 216 15.51 -11.54 0.93
C SER A 216 15.13 -12.66 -0.03
N GLN A 217 16.11 -13.32 -0.61
CA GLN A 217 15.85 -14.49 -1.45
C GLN A 217 15.12 -15.60 -0.67
N HIS A 218 15.43 -15.74 0.63
CA HIS A 218 14.76 -16.69 1.51
C HIS A 218 13.28 -16.33 1.68
N THR A 219 12.95 -15.09 2.09
CA THR A 219 11.56 -14.67 2.32
C THR A 219 10.76 -14.61 1.03
N ALA A 220 11.39 -14.32 -0.11
CA ALA A 220 10.73 -14.36 -1.41
C ALA A 220 10.46 -15.80 -1.88
N GLY A 221 11.32 -16.74 -1.52
CA GLY A 221 11.13 -18.17 -1.79
C GLY A 221 9.96 -18.79 -1.00
N ASP A 222 9.53 -18.16 0.10
CA ASP A 222 8.36 -18.60 0.87
C ASP A 222 7.01 -18.25 0.19
N ILE A 223 7.01 -17.42 -0.86
CA ILE A 223 5.79 -17.04 -1.58
C ILE A 223 5.33 -18.22 -2.47
N ALA A 224 4.25 -18.86 -2.06
CA ALA A 224 3.71 -20.03 -2.75
C ALA A 224 2.72 -19.70 -3.89
N CYS A 225 1.98 -18.58 -3.75
CA CYS A 225 0.96 -18.19 -4.73
C CYS A 225 1.55 -17.58 -6.00
N ARG A 226 0.78 -17.59 -7.09
CA ARG A 226 1.13 -16.85 -8.31
C ARG A 226 1.29 -15.36 -7.98
N THR A 227 2.34 -14.75 -8.51
CA THR A 227 2.66 -13.35 -8.19
C THR A 227 2.84 -12.51 -9.44
N LEU A 228 2.18 -11.34 -9.48
CA LEU A 228 2.37 -10.29 -10.47
C LEU A 228 3.14 -9.13 -9.86
N LEU A 229 4.23 -8.74 -10.49
CA LEU A 229 5.02 -7.58 -10.12
C LEU A 229 4.81 -6.48 -11.16
N ILE A 230 4.41 -5.29 -10.72
CA ILE A 230 4.16 -4.15 -11.60
C ILE A 230 5.04 -2.97 -11.18
N ASP A 231 5.77 -2.40 -12.14
CA ASP A 231 6.47 -1.14 -11.94
C ASP A 231 6.04 -0.05 -12.93
N GLY A 232 6.27 1.21 -12.55
CA GLY A 232 6.20 2.31 -13.50
C GLY A 232 7.56 2.47 -14.21
N GLN A 233 7.53 2.66 -15.52
CA GLN A 233 8.75 2.85 -16.32
C GLN A 233 9.67 3.97 -15.76
N ARG A 234 9.07 5.01 -15.17
CA ARG A 234 9.75 6.17 -14.58
C ARG A 234 9.79 6.13 -13.05
N SER A 235 9.40 5.04 -12.44
CA SER A 235 9.51 4.88 -10.98
C SER A 235 10.96 5.02 -10.52
N PRO A 236 11.22 5.59 -9.33
CA PRO A 236 12.57 5.64 -8.77
C PRO A 236 13.26 4.28 -8.79
N LYS A 237 14.58 4.30 -9.00
CA LYS A 237 15.40 3.07 -9.17
C LYS A 237 15.19 2.05 -8.05
N MET A 238 14.96 2.52 -6.84
CA MET A 238 14.72 1.64 -5.69
C MET A 238 13.54 0.69 -5.92
N PHE A 239 12.39 1.20 -6.37
CA PHE A 239 11.20 0.39 -6.62
C PHE A 239 11.38 -0.54 -7.82
N ARG A 240 11.96 -0.04 -8.91
CA ARG A 240 12.25 -0.87 -10.08
C ARG A 240 13.23 -2.00 -9.75
N ASN A 241 14.24 -1.75 -8.93
CA ASN A 241 15.15 -2.78 -8.45
C ASN A 241 14.41 -3.83 -7.58
N ASN A 242 13.46 -3.41 -6.74
CA ASN A 242 12.65 -4.33 -5.97
C ASN A 242 11.85 -5.26 -6.90
N VAL A 243 11.18 -4.70 -7.91
CA VAL A 243 10.43 -5.49 -8.91
C VAL A 243 11.35 -6.41 -9.70
N ASP A 244 12.49 -5.92 -10.20
CA ASP A 244 13.49 -6.73 -10.90
C ASP A 244 13.97 -7.91 -10.06
N THR A 245 14.32 -7.64 -8.80
CA THR A 245 14.89 -8.64 -7.89
C THR A 245 13.85 -9.66 -7.45
N LEU A 246 12.68 -9.19 -7.03
CA LEU A 246 11.59 -10.07 -6.59
C LEU A 246 11.09 -10.96 -7.75
N SER A 247 11.10 -10.48 -8.99
CA SER A 247 10.74 -11.31 -10.14
C SER A 247 11.70 -12.48 -10.40
N GLN A 248 12.92 -12.39 -9.90
CA GLN A 248 13.91 -13.47 -9.96
C GLN A 248 13.86 -14.40 -8.74
N TRP A 249 13.43 -13.89 -7.58
CA TRP A 249 13.43 -14.64 -6.33
C TRP A 249 12.13 -15.39 -6.08
N ILE A 250 10.99 -14.89 -6.59
CA ILE A 250 9.68 -15.55 -6.47
C ILE A 250 9.49 -16.52 -7.65
N GLY A 251 9.36 -17.80 -7.37
CA GLY A 251 9.35 -18.85 -8.40
C GLY A 251 8.23 -18.75 -9.44
N ASN A 252 7.06 -18.24 -9.03
CA ASN A 252 5.86 -18.12 -9.89
C ASN A 252 5.54 -16.65 -10.22
N ALA A 253 6.58 -15.81 -10.42
CA ALA A 253 6.41 -14.41 -10.69
C ALA A 253 6.29 -14.09 -12.17
N GLN A 254 5.35 -13.19 -12.49
CA GLN A 254 5.25 -12.48 -13.75
C GLN A 254 5.56 -10.99 -13.51
N ARG A 255 6.04 -10.31 -14.56
CA ARG A 255 6.35 -8.88 -14.47
C ARG A 255 5.67 -8.09 -15.57
N GLN A 256 5.18 -6.90 -15.23
CA GLN A 256 4.64 -5.90 -16.15
C GLN A 256 5.20 -4.51 -15.82
N THR A 257 5.36 -3.67 -16.84
CA THR A 257 5.80 -2.29 -16.68
C THR A 257 4.77 -1.34 -17.29
N VAL A 258 4.29 -0.36 -16.52
CA VAL A 258 3.38 0.67 -17.04
C VAL A 258 4.20 1.76 -17.72
N ALA A 259 4.12 1.81 -19.05
CA ALA A 259 4.88 2.77 -19.87
C ALA A 259 4.54 4.22 -19.51
N GLY A 260 5.57 5.05 -19.39
CA GLY A 260 5.44 6.50 -19.09
C GLY A 260 5.02 6.85 -17.68
N ALA A 261 4.57 5.88 -16.87
CA ALA A 261 4.14 6.10 -15.49
C ALA A 261 5.31 6.04 -14.50
N SER A 262 5.11 6.66 -13.32
CA SER A 262 5.98 6.57 -12.16
C SER A 262 5.27 5.84 -11.01
N HIS A 263 5.71 6.01 -9.77
CA HIS A 263 5.26 5.29 -8.58
C HIS A 263 3.73 5.20 -8.38
N GLY A 264 2.97 6.21 -8.78
CA GLY A 264 1.49 6.20 -8.74
C GLY A 264 0.83 5.64 -10.01
N MET A 265 1.38 4.58 -10.63
CA MET A 265 0.94 4.05 -11.93
C MET A 265 -0.52 3.59 -11.96
N ASN A 266 -1.04 3.07 -10.84
CA ASN A 266 -2.44 2.64 -10.71
C ASN A 266 -3.43 3.83 -10.80
N ALA A 267 -3.03 5.02 -10.32
CA ALA A 267 -3.81 6.23 -10.40
C ALA A 267 -3.58 7.02 -11.71
N ALA A 268 -2.32 7.05 -12.19
CA ALA A 268 -1.95 7.79 -13.40
C ALA A 268 -2.37 7.08 -14.70
N SER A 269 -2.42 5.75 -14.70
CA SER A 269 -2.75 4.92 -15.87
C SER A 269 -3.68 3.77 -15.47
N PRO A 270 -4.86 4.05 -14.88
CA PRO A 270 -5.72 3.04 -14.28
C PRO A 270 -6.17 1.95 -15.26
N ALA A 271 -6.46 2.30 -16.51
CA ALA A 271 -6.89 1.33 -17.50
C ALA A 271 -5.81 0.28 -17.81
N VAL A 272 -4.54 0.68 -17.91
CA VAL A 272 -3.41 -0.25 -18.15
C VAL A 272 -3.17 -1.11 -16.92
N PHE A 273 -3.13 -0.48 -15.75
CA PHE A 273 -2.93 -1.20 -14.48
C PHE A 273 -4.03 -2.23 -14.25
N ASN A 274 -5.29 -1.84 -14.38
CA ASN A 274 -6.45 -2.72 -14.18
C ASN A 274 -6.46 -3.89 -15.17
N ARG A 275 -6.08 -3.64 -16.42
CA ARG A 275 -5.93 -4.70 -17.43
C ARG A 275 -4.87 -5.72 -17.02
N PHE A 276 -3.68 -5.30 -16.58
CA PHE A 276 -2.63 -6.22 -16.13
C PHE A 276 -3.09 -7.07 -14.95
N VAL A 277 -3.77 -6.48 -13.97
CA VAL A 277 -4.32 -7.21 -12.81
C VAL A 277 -5.39 -8.20 -13.28
N HIS A 278 -6.33 -7.77 -14.12
CA HIS A 278 -7.41 -8.62 -14.61
C HIS A 278 -6.88 -9.81 -15.44
N GLU A 279 -6.01 -9.54 -16.42
CA GLU A 279 -5.41 -10.59 -17.27
C GLU A 279 -4.64 -11.63 -16.44
N PHE A 280 -3.92 -11.16 -15.40
CA PHE A 280 -3.18 -12.05 -14.50
C PHE A 280 -4.10 -12.91 -13.64
N VAL A 281 -5.17 -12.34 -13.08
CA VAL A 281 -6.09 -13.08 -12.20
C VAL A 281 -6.97 -14.04 -12.99
N ALA A 282 -7.39 -13.67 -14.21
CA ALA A 282 -8.24 -14.49 -15.07
C ALA A 282 -7.52 -15.66 -15.77
N ALA A 283 -6.18 -15.66 -15.79
CA ALA A 283 -5.36 -16.75 -16.36
C ALA A 283 -5.22 -17.94 -15.41
#